data_099f6ccd9f6d3bd59e8197be629d46a2
#
_entry.id   099f6ccd9f6d3bd59e8197be629d46a2
#
_cell.length_a   1.000
_cell.length_b   1.000
_cell.length_c   1.000
_cell.angle_alpha   90.00
_cell.angle_beta   90.00
_cell.angle_gamma   90.00
#
_symmetry.space_group_name_H-M   'P 1'
#
loop_
_entity.id
_entity.type
_entity.pdbx_description
1 polymer ?
#
loop_
_entity_poly.entity_id
_entity_poly.type
_entity_poly.pdbx_seq_one_letter_code
_entity_poly.pdbx_strand_id
1 'polypeptide(L)'
;MSKNGKGRKLVSLCAVGIALFMLFSLVSFTPLADAAFSSVTITDVTPTELHPGDTREVTVTVENNGGKDARDIKLAFQGTKNVSLVGRTVVQINTLNSWCSKEVKIMVHVKEEAPTGTYNIPITCEWYEPTTKTVVVYYITRTNPTTGITETIPQTKTEYDFPELKSTQLGISFNIKGRVVINIGDVTTDPTDIRPGNEDVEIRAFIENSGEAAAKDIEARLICGDKFKPSWSGTDRSYIGRLNSGEKGEAIFHIDIADNVESNTYCIPLQIRYKDTKGGEYEVMREINILVEPKPEFEIVSYYTEPANISAGDNGVKLHVKIRNTGSEKAESVSVRSTGEAEVPFDFDVKSDYVGNLKPDEEWTAVLKFDVDKDALPKAYQQGIEIRCTGDRDLGDYNVYLFDKMIPISASSNSPGTFSVPGFEGLFALIALFVFFVLFLRRKRV
;
A
#
# COMPACT_ATOMS: atom_id res chain seq x y z
N MET A 1 -64.77 -35.29 -29.06
CA MET A 1 -64.41 -36.63 -29.58
C MET A 1 -62.91 -36.52 -29.93
N SER A 2 -61.97 -37.28 -29.49
CA SER A 2 -61.87 -38.58 -28.86
C SER A 2 -60.58 -38.66 -28.05
N LYS A 3 -60.70 -39.26 -26.89
CA LYS A 3 -59.60 -39.75 -26.05
C LYS A 3 -58.79 -40.84 -26.78
N ASN A 4 -57.50 -40.89 -26.52
CA ASN A 4 -56.66 -42.06 -26.25
C ASN A 4 -55.24 -41.88 -26.79
N GLY A 5 -54.28 -41.86 -25.93
CA GLY A 5 -52.85 -41.79 -26.29
C GLY A 5 -51.89 -41.77 -25.11
N LYS A 6 -52.32 -42.04 -23.87
CA LYS A 6 -51.43 -41.98 -22.69
C LYS A 6 -51.04 -43.32 -22.07
N GLY A 7 -51.43 -44.47 -22.66
CA GLY A 7 -51.20 -45.79 -22.04
C GLY A 7 -49.95 -46.56 -22.51
N ARG A 8 -49.26 -46.13 -23.59
CA ARG A 8 -48.17 -46.95 -24.18
C ARG A 8 -46.73 -46.51 -23.81
N LYS A 9 -46.57 -45.39 -23.15
CA LYS A 9 -45.19 -44.90 -22.75
C LYS A 9 -44.75 -45.35 -21.38
N LEU A 10 -45.68 -45.79 -20.49
CA LEU A 10 -45.34 -46.24 -19.14
C LEU A 10 -44.78 -47.66 -19.07
N VAL A 11 -45.22 -48.55 -19.99
CA VAL A 11 -44.77 -49.95 -19.97
C VAL A 11 -43.35 -50.09 -20.55
N SER A 12 -42.93 -49.20 -21.45
CA SER A 12 -41.57 -49.21 -22.02
C SER A 12 -40.51 -48.74 -21.06
N LEU A 13 -40.85 -47.84 -20.10
CA LEU A 13 -39.88 -47.32 -19.10
C LEU A 13 -39.57 -48.31 -18.00
N CYS A 14 -40.56 -49.17 -17.60
CA CYS A 14 -40.34 -50.20 -16.60
C CYS A 14 -39.50 -51.37 -17.12
N ALA A 15 -39.62 -51.73 -18.42
CA ALA A 15 -38.82 -52.81 -19.01
C ALA A 15 -37.34 -52.44 -19.16
N VAL A 16 -37.02 -51.18 -19.48
CA VAL A 16 -35.63 -50.69 -19.56
C VAL A 16 -34.99 -50.54 -18.17
N GLY A 17 -35.79 -50.17 -17.14
CA GLY A 17 -35.31 -50.06 -15.76
C GLY A 17 -34.95 -51.44 -15.16
N ILE A 18 -35.72 -52.45 -15.44
CA ILE A 18 -35.48 -53.82 -14.94
C ILE A 18 -34.31 -54.48 -15.66
N ALA A 19 -34.12 -54.21 -16.96
CA ALA A 19 -32.95 -54.68 -17.70
C ALA A 19 -31.64 -54.00 -17.27
N LEU A 20 -31.68 -52.71 -16.87
CA LEU A 20 -30.51 -52.01 -16.32
C LEU A 20 -30.18 -52.46 -14.91
N PHE A 21 -31.19 -52.85 -14.10
CA PHE A 21 -30.97 -53.36 -12.75
C PHE A 21 -30.45 -54.82 -12.74
N MET A 22 -30.81 -55.63 -13.74
CA MET A 22 -30.22 -56.96 -13.92
C MET A 22 -28.81 -56.93 -14.52
N LEU A 23 -28.42 -55.90 -15.27
CA LEU A 23 -27.02 -55.75 -15.72
C LEU A 23 -26.09 -55.30 -14.59
N PHE A 24 -26.62 -54.66 -13.52
CA PHE A 24 -25.79 -54.24 -12.36
C PHE A 24 -25.58 -55.35 -11.34
N SER A 25 -26.35 -56.47 -11.41
CA SER A 25 -26.21 -57.59 -10.48
C SER A 25 -25.23 -58.68 -10.95
N LEU A 26 -24.55 -58.47 -12.09
CA LEU A 26 -23.50 -59.35 -12.61
C LEU A 26 -22.10 -58.71 -12.57
N VAL A 27 -21.91 -57.67 -11.75
CA VAL A 27 -20.58 -57.33 -11.28
C VAL A 27 -20.20 -58.39 -10.26
N SER A 28 -19.63 -59.47 -10.73
CA SER A 28 -18.88 -60.39 -9.92
C SER A 28 -17.89 -59.55 -9.11
N PHE A 29 -18.13 -59.49 -7.79
CA PHE A 29 -17.07 -59.13 -6.86
C PHE A 29 -16.01 -60.24 -7.03
N THR A 30 -15.12 -60.08 -7.98
CA THR A 30 -13.83 -60.75 -7.91
C THR A 30 -13.24 -60.24 -6.60
N PRO A 31 -12.98 -61.07 -5.59
CA PRO A 31 -12.17 -60.65 -4.47
C PRO A 31 -10.92 -60.02 -5.07
N LEU A 32 -10.61 -58.76 -4.72
CA LEU A 32 -9.29 -58.24 -5.01
C LEU A 32 -8.33 -59.32 -4.55
N ALA A 33 -7.60 -59.91 -5.49
CA ALA A 33 -6.51 -60.79 -5.14
C ALA A 33 -5.62 -60.02 -4.19
N ASP A 34 -5.56 -60.47 -2.92
CA ASP A 34 -4.68 -59.89 -1.92
C ASP A 34 -3.30 -59.79 -2.56
N ALA A 35 -2.83 -58.58 -2.76
CA ALA A 35 -1.51 -58.37 -3.35
C ALA A 35 -0.50 -59.10 -2.46
N ALA A 36 0.11 -60.15 -3.01
CA ALA A 36 1.00 -61.06 -2.25
C ALA A 36 2.30 -60.39 -1.81
N PHE A 37 2.39 -59.07 -1.89
CA PHE A 37 3.57 -58.24 -1.59
C PHE A 37 3.16 -56.90 -0.92
N SER A 38 4.14 -56.27 -0.26
CA SER A 38 4.02 -54.91 0.23
C SER A 38 4.37 -53.90 -0.87
N SER A 39 3.66 -52.75 -0.91
CA SER A 39 3.91 -51.68 -1.91
C SER A 39 3.80 -50.33 -1.25
N VAL A 40 4.96 -49.68 -1.07
CA VAL A 40 5.02 -48.36 -0.44
C VAL A 40 5.01 -47.25 -1.52
N THR A 41 4.03 -46.34 -1.41
CA THR A 41 3.84 -45.22 -2.33
C THR A 41 3.63 -43.92 -1.57
N ILE A 42 3.68 -42.79 -2.28
CA ILE A 42 3.28 -41.47 -1.75
C ILE A 42 1.97 -41.09 -2.43
N THR A 43 0.95 -40.78 -1.64
CA THR A 43 -0.41 -40.49 -2.13
C THR A 43 -0.78 -39.02 -2.02
N ASP A 44 -0.20 -38.28 -1.07
CA ASP A 44 -0.45 -36.83 -0.93
C ASP A 44 0.77 -36.07 -0.43
N VAL A 45 0.87 -34.80 -0.83
CA VAL A 45 1.91 -33.84 -0.43
C VAL A 45 1.28 -32.48 -0.26
N THR A 46 1.38 -31.89 0.94
CA THR A 46 0.77 -30.61 1.25
C THR A 46 1.68 -29.74 2.12
N PRO A 47 1.99 -28.48 1.71
CA PRO A 47 1.63 -27.82 0.46
C PRO A 47 2.53 -28.23 -0.72
N THR A 48 2.00 -28.17 -1.95
CA THR A 48 2.77 -28.38 -3.20
C THR A 48 3.24 -27.07 -3.84
N GLU A 49 2.66 -25.93 -3.45
CA GLU A 49 3.06 -24.61 -3.95
C GLU A 49 3.96 -23.91 -2.95
N LEU A 50 5.13 -23.49 -3.40
CA LEU A 50 6.14 -22.76 -2.63
C LEU A 50 6.62 -21.54 -3.43
N HIS A 51 7.30 -20.61 -2.73
CA HIS A 51 7.89 -19.43 -3.35
C HIS A 51 9.41 -19.38 -3.10
N PRO A 52 10.16 -18.66 -3.91
CA PRO A 52 11.59 -18.39 -3.64
C PRO A 52 11.79 -17.83 -2.22
N GLY A 53 12.78 -18.33 -1.52
CA GLY A 53 13.11 -17.99 -0.13
C GLY A 53 12.22 -18.65 0.94
N ASP A 54 11.19 -19.44 0.56
CA ASP A 54 10.34 -20.13 1.54
C ASP A 54 11.13 -21.22 2.27
N THR A 55 10.88 -21.30 3.59
CA THR A 55 11.23 -22.47 4.41
C THR A 55 9.95 -22.94 5.09
N ARG A 56 9.43 -24.09 4.68
CA ARG A 56 8.11 -24.58 5.15
C ARG A 56 8.13 -26.05 5.51
N GLU A 57 7.30 -26.37 6.51
CA GLU A 57 6.94 -27.76 6.81
C GLU A 57 6.00 -28.29 5.72
N VAL A 58 6.35 -29.45 5.18
CA VAL A 58 5.58 -30.17 4.18
C VAL A 58 5.18 -31.51 4.78
N THR A 59 3.89 -31.82 4.72
CA THR A 59 3.34 -33.12 5.10
C THR A 59 3.29 -34.02 3.88
N VAL A 60 3.85 -35.22 4.01
CA VAL A 60 3.88 -36.26 2.98
C VAL A 60 3.13 -37.47 3.49
N THR A 61 2.08 -37.91 2.78
CA THR A 61 1.32 -39.11 3.12
C THR A 61 1.93 -40.31 2.41
N VAL A 62 2.42 -41.25 3.20
CA VAL A 62 3.01 -42.51 2.74
C VAL A 62 1.99 -43.63 2.97
N GLU A 63 1.72 -44.40 1.94
CA GLU A 63 0.71 -45.46 1.95
C GLU A 63 1.33 -46.79 1.53
N ASN A 64 0.93 -47.88 2.22
CA ASN A 64 1.20 -49.25 1.81
C ASN A 64 -0.01 -49.81 1.09
N ASN A 65 0.00 -49.81 -0.24
CA ASN A 65 -1.06 -50.33 -1.10
C ASN A 65 -0.95 -51.85 -1.34
N GLY A 66 -0.11 -52.54 -0.60
CA GLY A 66 0.09 -53.99 -0.68
C GLY A 66 -0.67 -54.76 0.38
N GLY A 67 -0.84 -56.08 0.16
CA GLY A 67 -1.49 -57.00 1.11
C GLY A 67 -0.58 -57.50 2.23
N LYS A 68 0.69 -57.12 2.28
CA LYS A 68 1.62 -57.42 3.37
C LYS A 68 2.08 -56.14 4.06
N ASP A 69 2.50 -56.26 5.32
CA ASP A 69 3.07 -55.15 6.09
C ASP A 69 4.46 -54.76 5.50
N ALA A 70 4.75 -53.46 5.56
CA ALA A 70 6.09 -52.95 5.32
C ALA A 70 6.73 -52.53 6.66
N ARG A 71 7.93 -52.98 6.93
CA ARG A 71 8.64 -52.72 8.19
C ARG A 71 9.95 -51.98 7.98
N ASP A 72 10.36 -51.19 8.97
CA ASP A 72 11.59 -50.40 9.00
C ASP A 72 11.77 -49.60 7.72
N ILE A 73 10.68 -48.92 7.31
CA ILE A 73 10.64 -48.11 6.09
C ILE A 73 11.58 -46.91 6.26
N LYS A 74 12.48 -46.73 5.31
CA LYS A 74 13.43 -45.63 5.25
C LYS A 74 13.17 -44.81 3.99
N LEU A 75 12.79 -43.55 4.14
CA LEU A 75 12.59 -42.60 3.08
C LEU A 75 13.78 -41.64 3.05
N ALA A 76 14.63 -41.73 2.05
CA ALA A 76 15.78 -40.85 1.85
C ALA A 76 15.47 -39.83 0.76
N PHE A 77 15.28 -38.56 1.16
CA PHE A 77 14.96 -37.45 0.29
C PHE A 77 16.25 -36.83 -0.28
N GLN A 78 16.31 -36.60 -1.57
CA GLN A 78 17.43 -35.97 -2.25
C GLN A 78 17.08 -34.58 -2.72
N GLY A 79 17.59 -33.55 -2.03
CA GLY A 79 17.42 -32.18 -2.44
C GLY A 79 18.00 -31.88 -3.82
N THR A 80 17.48 -30.89 -4.49
CA THR A 80 17.98 -30.37 -5.77
C THR A 80 18.82 -29.11 -5.55
N LYS A 81 19.36 -28.52 -6.63
CA LYS A 81 20.11 -27.26 -6.57
C LYS A 81 19.29 -26.11 -5.98
N ASN A 82 17.97 -26.06 -6.26
CA ASN A 82 17.09 -24.95 -5.93
C ASN A 82 16.13 -25.25 -4.78
N VAL A 83 15.84 -26.53 -4.52
CA VAL A 83 14.95 -26.98 -3.44
C VAL A 83 15.67 -28.00 -2.59
N SER A 84 15.89 -27.72 -1.32
CA SER A 84 16.64 -28.54 -0.39
C SER A 84 15.83 -28.87 0.85
N LEU A 85 16.22 -29.91 1.56
CA LEU A 85 15.65 -30.23 2.86
C LEU A 85 16.47 -29.54 3.96
N VAL A 86 15.77 -29.12 5.01
CA VAL A 86 16.39 -28.56 6.21
C VAL A 86 16.31 -29.58 7.34
N GLY A 87 17.43 -29.90 7.93
CA GLY A 87 17.51 -30.85 9.02
C GLY A 87 17.61 -32.30 8.55
N ARG A 88 16.58 -33.11 8.83
CA ARG A 88 16.60 -34.55 8.51
C ARG A 88 16.28 -34.80 7.04
N THR A 89 17.21 -35.44 6.32
CA THR A 89 17.01 -35.90 4.94
C THR A 89 16.50 -37.34 4.86
N VAL A 90 16.45 -38.02 5.98
CA VAL A 90 15.94 -39.39 6.09
C VAL A 90 14.86 -39.47 7.16
N VAL A 91 13.73 -40.01 6.76
CA VAL A 91 12.58 -40.28 7.66
C VAL A 91 12.41 -41.79 7.80
N GLN A 92 12.19 -42.27 9.03
CA GLN A 92 11.96 -43.68 9.33
C GLN A 92 10.53 -43.89 9.84
N ILE A 93 9.89 -44.96 9.34
CA ILE A 93 8.60 -45.45 9.79
C ILE A 93 8.79 -46.92 10.22
N ASN A 94 8.55 -47.22 11.50
CA ASN A 94 8.81 -48.58 12.03
C ASN A 94 7.97 -49.64 11.34
N THR A 95 6.65 -49.39 11.18
CA THR A 95 5.75 -50.31 10.52
C THR A 95 4.62 -49.56 9.86
N LEU A 96 4.26 -49.97 8.65
CA LEU A 96 3.10 -49.53 7.91
C LEU A 96 2.32 -50.78 7.48
N ASN A 97 1.22 -51.04 8.16
CA ASN A 97 0.40 -52.23 7.90
C ASN A 97 -0.14 -52.18 6.46
N SER A 98 -0.56 -53.36 5.99
CA SER A 98 -1.21 -53.47 4.69
C SER A 98 -2.42 -52.53 4.63
N TRP A 99 -2.60 -51.83 3.50
CA TRP A 99 -3.71 -50.89 3.23
C TRP A 99 -3.81 -49.72 4.23
N CYS A 100 -2.70 -49.36 4.89
CA CYS A 100 -2.64 -48.24 5.82
C CYS A 100 -1.77 -47.13 5.28
N SER A 101 -2.06 -45.89 5.74
CA SER A 101 -1.24 -44.70 5.44
C SER A 101 -0.69 -44.06 6.71
N LYS A 102 0.37 -43.28 6.56
CA LYS A 102 0.98 -42.50 7.63
C LYS A 102 1.56 -41.19 7.09
N GLU A 103 1.28 -40.12 7.80
CA GLU A 103 1.84 -38.81 7.51
C GLU A 103 3.23 -38.67 8.11
N VAL A 104 4.15 -38.12 7.33
CA VAL A 104 5.49 -37.71 7.75
C VAL A 104 5.72 -36.26 7.41
N LYS A 105 6.46 -35.54 8.24
CA LYS A 105 6.73 -34.13 8.09
C LYS A 105 8.18 -33.91 7.77
N ILE A 106 8.43 -33.10 6.75
CA ILE A 106 9.76 -32.66 6.33
C ILE A 106 9.81 -31.14 6.26
N MET A 107 10.97 -30.53 6.49
CA MET A 107 11.19 -29.13 6.29
C MET A 107 11.89 -28.91 4.95
N VAL A 108 11.26 -28.12 4.07
CA VAL A 108 11.74 -27.83 2.73
C VAL A 108 12.11 -26.34 2.64
N HIS A 109 13.28 -26.07 2.06
CA HIS A 109 13.77 -24.73 1.77
C HIS A 109 13.93 -24.54 0.26
N VAL A 110 13.40 -23.42 -0.25
CA VAL A 110 13.54 -22.98 -1.64
C VAL A 110 14.54 -21.83 -1.66
N LYS A 111 15.57 -21.89 -2.51
CA LYS A 111 16.52 -20.78 -2.67
C LYS A 111 15.81 -19.49 -3.11
N GLU A 112 16.33 -18.34 -2.68
CA GLU A 112 15.78 -17.03 -3.06
C GLU A 112 15.82 -16.79 -4.58
N GLU A 113 16.86 -17.29 -5.26
CA GLU A 113 17.02 -17.13 -6.70
C GLU A 113 16.45 -18.33 -7.50
N ALA A 114 15.62 -19.18 -6.87
CA ALA A 114 15.05 -20.34 -7.56
C ALA A 114 14.07 -19.87 -8.65
N PRO A 115 14.30 -20.18 -9.94
CA PRO A 115 13.37 -19.85 -11.00
C PRO A 115 11.99 -20.46 -10.77
N THR A 116 10.95 -19.83 -11.30
CA THR A 116 9.60 -20.40 -11.29
C THR A 116 9.56 -21.68 -12.12
N GLY A 117 8.78 -22.64 -11.64
CA GLY A 117 8.65 -23.93 -12.33
C GLY A 117 8.39 -25.10 -11.41
N THR A 118 8.34 -26.30 -11.98
CA THR A 118 8.13 -27.54 -11.23
C THR A 118 9.45 -28.21 -10.91
N TYR A 119 9.66 -28.49 -9.63
CA TYR A 119 10.84 -29.16 -9.11
C TYR A 119 10.45 -30.50 -8.51
N ASN A 120 11.09 -31.57 -8.96
CA ASN A 120 10.90 -32.92 -8.43
C ASN A 120 12.02 -33.26 -7.44
N ILE A 121 11.66 -33.70 -6.24
CA ILE A 121 12.60 -34.21 -5.23
C ILE A 121 12.51 -35.73 -5.27
N PRO A 122 13.56 -36.41 -5.72
CA PRO A 122 13.61 -37.87 -5.72
C PRO A 122 13.76 -38.41 -4.29
N ILE A 123 13.11 -39.56 -4.06
CA ILE A 123 13.10 -40.24 -2.75
C ILE A 123 13.44 -41.70 -2.99
N THR A 124 14.49 -42.17 -2.33
CA THR A 124 14.76 -43.59 -2.25
C THR A 124 14.02 -44.16 -1.06
N CYS A 125 13.10 -45.09 -1.33
CA CYS A 125 12.32 -45.78 -0.30
C CYS A 125 12.80 -47.21 -0.18
N GLU A 126 13.24 -47.61 1.01
CA GLU A 126 13.67 -48.97 1.35
C GLU A 126 12.81 -49.49 2.50
N TRP A 127 12.44 -50.74 2.46
CA TRP A 127 11.70 -51.41 3.57
C TRP A 127 11.93 -52.89 3.57
N TYR A 128 11.60 -53.52 4.69
CA TYR A 128 11.59 -54.95 4.82
C TYR A 128 10.16 -55.52 4.70
N GLU A 129 10.02 -56.56 3.85
CA GLU A 129 8.78 -57.30 3.71
C GLU A 129 8.89 -58.61 4.49
N PRO A 130 7.94 -58.94 5.41
CA PRO A 130 7.93 -60.22 6.10
C PRO A 130 7.70 -61.36 5.11
N THR A 131 8.55 -62.33 5.14
CA THR A 131 8.42 -63.56 4.35
C THR A 131 8.08 -64.76 5.23
N THR A 132 7.44 -65.73 4.63
CA THR A 132 7.10 -66.98 5.30
C THR A 132 7.56 -68.14 4.44
N LYS A 133 8.06 -69.17 5.06
CA LYS A 133 8.40 -70.43 4.41
C LYS A 133 7.51 -71.54 4.90
N THR A 134 7.17 -72.46 4.01
CA THR A 134 6.48 -73.67 4.34
C THR A 134 7.47 -74.75 4.66
N VAL A 135 7.44 -75.24 5.88
CA VAL A 135 8.36 -76.32 6.35
C VAL A 135 7.53 -77.57 6.52
N VAL A 136 8.04 -78.70 6.00
CA VAL A 136 7.43 -80.01 6.25
C VAL A 136 7.83 -80.48 7.66
N VAL A 137 6.82 -80.67 8.52
CA VAL A 137 7.02 -81.07 9.91
C VAL A 137 7.09 -82.57 10.05
N TYR A 138 6.19 -83.27 9.36
CA TYR A 138 6.11 -84.75 9.33
C TYR A 138 5.29 -85.22 8.13
N TYR A 139 5.34 -86.51 7.86
CA TYR A 139 4.54 -87.12 6.79
C TYR A 139 3.50 -88.01 7.40
N ILE A 140 2.25 -88.01 6.86
CA ILE A 140 1.20 -88.90 7.17
C ILE A 140 1.04 -89.90 6.04
N THR A 141 0.99 -91.18 6.35
CA THR A 141 0.75 -92.23 5.38
C THR A 141 -0.73 -92.60 5.44
N ARG A 142 -1.42 -92.51 4.33
CA ARG A 142 -2.85 -92.87 4.21
C ARG A 142 -2.99 -93.95 3.13
N THR A 143 -3.50 -95.12 3.51
CA THR A 143 -3.82 -96.19 2.55
C THR A 143 -5.24 -96.09 2.19
N ASN A 144 -5.59 -96.05 0.91
CA ASN A 144 -6.94 -96.04 0.42
C ASN A 144 -7.50 -97.48 0.59
N PRO A 145 -8.56 -97.68 1.42
CA PRO A 145 -9.04 -99.04 1.74
C PRO A 145 -9.68 -99.73 0.53
N THR A 146 -10.04 -98.99 -0.53
CA THR A 146 -10.68 -99.60 -1.72
C THR A 146 -9.66 -99.99 -2.79
N THR A 147 -8.59 -99.28 -2.91
CA THR A 147 -7.60 -99.50 -3.98
C THR A 147 -6.24 -100.07 -3.48
N GLY A 148 -6.03 -100.08 -2.16
CA GLY A 148 -4.78 -100.53 -1.55
C GLY A 148 -3.57 -99.57 -1.80
N ILE A 149 -3.77 -98.44 -2.46
CA ILE A 149 -2.72 -97.46 -2.77
C ILE A 149 -2.41 -96.68 -1.48
N THR A 150 -1.14 -96.61 -1.15
CA THR A 150 -0.62 -95.87 -0.01
C THR A 150 -0.04 -94.54 -0.51
N GLU A 151 -0.62 -93.45 -0.05
CA GLU A 151 -0.12 -92.08 -0.33
C GLU A 151 0.58 -91.51 0.90
N THR A 152 1.70 -90.88 0.69
CA THR A 152 2.44 -90.15 1.73
C THR A 152 2.20 -88.70 1.56
N ILE A 153 1.45 -88.07 2.51
CA ILE A 153 1.01 -86.67 2.46
C ILE A 153 1.89 -85.84 3.42
N PRO A 154 2.63 -84.85 2.95
CA PRO A 154 3.42 -83.97 3.82
C PRO A 154 2.48 -83.08 4.65
N GLN A 155 2.71 -83.03 5.94
CA GLN A 155 2.06 -82.09 6.83
C GLN A 155 3.00 -80.90 6.97
N THR A 156 2.54 -79.72 6.57
CA THR A 156 3.33 -78.51 6.49
C THR A 156 2.92 -77.51 7.55
N LYS A 157 3.91 -76.74 8.03
CA LYS A 157 3.69 -75.59 8.90
C LYS A 157 4.31 -74.37 8.25
N THR A 158 3.62 -73.22 8.27
CA THR A 158 4.18 -71.93 7.84
C THR A 158 4.97 -71.33 8.99
N GLU A 159 6.25 -71.04 8.76
CA GLU A 159 7.10 -70.35 9.71
C GLU A 159 7.61 -69.03 9.09
N TYR A 160 7.87 -68.03 9.96
CA TYR A 160 8.51 -66.81 9.51
C TYR A 160 9.92 -67.08 8.98
N ASP A 161 10.27 -66.47 7.85
CA ASP A 161 11.60 -66.52 7.27
C ASP A 161 12.26 -65.14 7.40
N PHE A 162 13.50 -65.00 6.91
CA PHE A 162 14.19 -63.73 6.92
C PHE A 162 13.41 -62.72 6.06
N PRO A 163 13.21 -61.49 6.58
CA PRO A 163 12.50 -60.47 5.82
C PRO A 163 13.28 -60.08 4.56
N GLU A 164 12.58 -59.87 3.48
CA GLU A 164 13.17 -59.47 2.20
C GLU A 164 13.27 -57.91 2.14
N LEU A 165 14.47 -57.39 1.81
CA LEU A 165 14.67 -55.96 1.57
C LEU A 165 14.08 -55.59 0.20
N LYS A 166 13.14 -54.66 0.20
CA LYS A 166 12.55 -54.04 -0.99
C LYS A 166 13.02 -52.60 -1.12
N SER A 167 13.11 -52.13 -2.36
CA SER A 167 13.48 -50.74 -2.64
C SER A 167 12.67 -50.20 -3.85
N THR A 168 12.29 -48.95 -3.80
CA THR A 168 11.64 -48.23 -4.92
C THR A 168 12.09 -46.78 -4.96
N GLN A 169 12.00 -46.19 -6.15
CA GLN A 169 12.23 -44.77 -6.34
C GLN A 169 10.86 -44.06 -6.39
N LEU A 170 10.70 -43.08 -5.52
CA LEU A 170 9.55 -42.23 -5.43
C LEU A 170 9.95 -40.78 -5.72
N GLY A 171 8.98 -39.89 -5.83
CA GLY A 171 9.26 -38.47 -6.01
C GLY A 171 8.11 -37.63 -5.52
N ILE A 172 8.43 -36.44 -5.05
CA ILE A 172 7.46 -35.40 -4.74
C ILE A 172 7.77 -34.16 -5.57
N SER A 173 6.73 -33.50 -6.07
CA SER A 173 6.91 -32.32 -6.93
C SER A 173 6.39 -31.08 -6.25
N PHE A 174 7.17 -30.00 -6.31
CA PHE A 174 6.78 -28.66 -5.86
C PHE A 174 6.69 -27.72 -7.05
N ASN A 175 5.65 -26.90 -7.06
CA ASN A 175 5.47 -25.83 -8.01
C ASN A 175 5.95 -24.51 -7.39
N ILE A 176 7.13 -24.04 -7.81
CA ILE A 176 7.69 -22.78 -7.35
C ILE A 176 7.06 -21.66 -8.16
N LYS A 177 6.32 -20.77 -7.46
CA LYS A 177 5.67 -19.60 -8.04
C LYS A 177 6.38 -18.34 -7.61
N GLY A 178 6.56 -17.42 -8.54
CA GLY A 178 7.12 -16.11 -8.27
C GLY A 178 6.28 -15.30 -7.29
N ARG A 179 6.92 -14.31 -6.66
CA ARG A 179 6.25 -13.29 -5.85
C ARG A 179 6.11 -12.01 -6.63
N VAL A 180 5.11 -11.23 -6.29
CA VAL A 180 5.03 -9.82 -6.69
C VAL A 180 5.93 -9.03 -5.76
N VAL A 181 6.80 -8.19 -6.32
CA VAL A 181 7.66 -7.26 -5.57
C VAL A 181 7.47 -5.87 -6.17
N ILE A 182 6.78 -5.01 -5.45
CA ILE A 182 6.50 -3.65 -5.90
C ILE A 182 7.55 -2.69 -5.34
N ASN A 183 8.23 -1.98 -6.23
CA ASN A 183 9.20 -0.92 -5.94
C ASN A 183 8.75 0.39 -6.54
N ILE A 184 9.29 1.50 -6.02
CA ILE A 184 9.18 2.83 -6.61
C ILE A 184 10.46 3.09 -7.42
N GLY A 185 10.28 3.49 -8.65
CA GLY A 185 11.35 4.01 -9.51
C GLY A 185 11.50 5.52 -9.39
N ASP A 186 11.68 6.19 -10.53
CA ASP A 186 11.83 7.64 -10.57
C ASP A 186 10.54 8.34 -10.18
N VAL A 187 10.68 9.46 -9.48
CA VAL A 187 9.59 10.38 -9.15
C VAL A 187 9.91 11.71 -9.78
N THR A 188 8.98 12.26 -10.56
CA THR A 188 9.09 13.57 -11.19
C THR A 188 7.90 14.44 -10.83
N THR A 189 8.10 15.75 -10.90
CA THR A 189 7.06 16.74 -10.58
C THR A 189 6.95 17.78 -11.68
N ASP A 190 5.75 18.33 -11.84
CA ASP A 190 5.48 19.50 -12.67
C ASP A 190 4.67 20.52 -11.87
N PRO A 191 5.21 21.70 -11.57
CA PRO A 191 6.56 22.17 -11.91
C PRO A 191 7.68 21.34 -11.24
N THR A 192 8.89 21.42 -11.78
CA THR A 192 10.07 20.74 -11.22
C THR A 192 10.51 21.34 -9.90
N ASP A 193 10.38 22.65 -9.75
CA ASP A 193 10.72 23.45 -8.58
C ASP A 193 9.45 23.78 -7.78
N ILE A 194 9.09 22.85 -6.91
CA ILE A 194 7.94 22.98 -6.03
C ILE A 194 8.24 23.97 -4.93
N ARG A 195 7.30 24.90 -4.66
CA ARG A 195 7.41 25.93 -3.64
C ARG A 195 6.18 25.99 -2.74
N PRO A 196 6.29 26.54 -1.52
CA PRO A 196 5.12 26.77 -0.66
C PRO A 196 4.05 27.58 -1.40
N GLY A 197 2.78 27.17 -1.30
CA GLY A 197 1.64 27.79 -1.97
C GLY A 197 1.47 27.41 -3.44
N ASN A 198 2.26 26.46 -3.99
CA ASN A 198 1.96 25.94 -5.33
C ASN A 198 0.66 25.11 -5.29
N GLU A 199 -0.20 25.40 -6.23
CA GLU A 199 -1.44 24.67 -6.45
C GLU A 199 -1.30 23.74 -7.66
N ASP A 200 -2.03 22.62 -7.64
CA ASP A 200 -2.13 21.65 -8.75
C ASP A 200 -0.78 21.09 -9.22
N VAL A 201 0.10 20.80 -8.26
CA VAL A 201 1.41 20.18 -8.55
C VAL A 201 1.18 18.74 -8.96
N GLU A 202 1.58 18.40 -10.19
CA GLU A 202 1.56 17.03 -10.67
C GLU A 202 2.77 16.24 -10.14
N ILE A 203 2.51 15.09 -9.54
CA ILE A 203 3.53 14.12 -9.11
C ILE A 203 3.37 12.86 -9.94
N ARG A 204 4.42 12.46 -10.66
CA ARG A 204 4.51 11.21 -11.40
C ARG A 204 5.47 10.27 -10.71
N ALA A 205 4.95 9.15 -10.20
CA ALA A 205 5.76 8.11 -9.59
C ALA A 205 5.71 6.84 -10.45
N PHE A 206 6.88 6.33 -10.87
CA PHE A 206 6.96 5.07 -11.58
C PHE A 206 6.95 3.92 -10.59
N ILE A 207 5.99 3.01 -10.76
CA ILE A 207 5.83 1.80 -9.96
C ILE A 207 6.29 0.62 -10.78
N GLU A 208 7.26 -0.13 -10.26
CA GLU A 208 7.86 -1.28 -10.93
C GLU A 208 7.54 -2.57 -10.20
N ASN A 209 7.14 -3.59 -10.95
CA ASN A 209 7.07 -4.94 -10.45
C ASN A 209 8.38 -5.68 -10.74
N SER A 210 9.32 -5.65 -9.82
CA SER A 210 10.59 -6.37 -9.93
C SER A 210 10.50 -7.85 -9.56
N GLY A 211 9.30 -8.31 -9.17
CA GLY A 211 9.04 -9.71 -8.85
C GLY A 211 8.79 -10.55 -10.09
N GLU A 212 8.73 -11.87 -9.93
CA GLU A 212 8.50 -12.82 -11.03
C GLU A 212 7.02 -13.08 -11.34
N ALA A 213 6.12 -12.74 -10.42
CA ALA A 213 4.67 -12.88 -10.61
C ALA A 213 4.04 -11.56 -11.05
N ALA A 214 3.01 -11.63 -11.90
CA ALA A 214 2.26 -10.46 -12.30
C ALA A 214 1.38 -9.92 -11.14
N ALA A 215 1.39 -8.61 -10.96
CA ALA A 215 0.46 -7.89 -10.12
C ALA A 215 -0.73 -7.42 -10.95
N LYS A 216 -1.93 -7.45 -10.37
CA LYS A 216 -3.19 -7.02 -11.00
C LYS A 216 -3.90 -6.01 -10.12
N ASP A 217 -4.81 -5.25 -10.72
CA ASP A 217 -5.65 -4.27 -10.01
C ASP A 217 -4.82 -3.35 -9.11
N ILE A 218 -3.68 -2.87 -9.63
CA ILE A 218 -2.76 -2.04 -8.87
C ILE A 218 -3.37 -0.65 -8.72
N GLU A 219 -3.59 -0.24 -7.49
CA GLU A 219 -4.02 1.11 -7.10
C GLU A 219 -2.96 1.70 -6.16
N ALA A 220 -2.49 2.90 -6.49
CA ALA A 220 -1.59 3.67 -5.65
C ALA A 220 -2.35 4.84 -5.01
N ARG A 221 -2.14 5.08 -3.72
CA ARG A 221 -2.74 6.19 -2.97
C ARG A 221 -1.66 6.98 -2.24
N LEU A 222 -1.59 8.27 -2.52
CA LEU A 222 -0.73 9.19 -1.80
C LEU A 222 -1.38 9.56 -0.46
N ILE A 223 -0.65 9.35 0.65
CA ILE A 223 -1.16 9.67 1.99
C ILE A 223 -0.76 11.10 2.32
N CYS A 224 -1.59 12.03 1.87
CA CYS A 224 -1.42 13.45 2.12
C CYS A 224 -1.71 13.78 3.59
N GLY A 225 -0.98 14.79 4.12
CA GLY A 225 -1.19 15.39 5.44
C GLY A 225 -1.65 16.84 5.31
N ASP A 226 -1.54 17.60 6.39
CA ASP A 226 -1.97 19.01 6.40
C ASP A 226 -1.14 19.92 5.47
N LYS A 227 0.11 19.55 5.21
CA LYS A 227 1.05 20.30 4.36
C LYS A 227 0.83 20.09 2.86
N PHE A 228 0.29 18.94 2.51
CA PHE A 228 0.05 18.51 1.14
C PHE A 228 -1.39 18.02 1.04
N LYS A 229 -2.19 18.58 0.17
CA LYS A 229 -3.59 18.21 0.01
C LYS A 229 -3.86 17.78 -1.42
N PRO A 230 -4.79 16.83 -1.66
CA PRO A 230 -5.23 16.56 -3.02
C PRO A 230 -5.77 17.83 -3.66
N SER A 231 -5.32 18.13 -4.88
CA SER A 231 -5.80 19.28 -5.66
C SER A 231 -7.20 19.06 -6.19
N TRP A 232 -7.86 20.14 -6.59
CA TRP A 232 -9.17 20.13 -7.23
C TRP A 232 -9.19 19.41 -8.58
N SER A 233 -8.05 19.35 -9.29
CA SER A 233 -7.92 18.72 -10.63
C SER A 233 -7.65 17.23 -10.57
N GLY A 234 -7.26 16.69 -9.41
CA GLY A 234 -6.86 15.31 -9.24
C GLY A 234 -7.38 14.66 -7.95
N THR A 235 -6.95 13.44 -7.73
CA THR A 235 -7.24 12.69 -6.52
C THR A 235 -5.96 12.25 -5.83
N ASP A 236 -6.08 11.80 -4.58
CA ASP A 236 -5.01 11.13 -3.85
C ASP A 236 -4.73 9.69 -4.36
N ARG A 237 -5.41 9.26 -5.44
CA ARG A 237 -5.36 7.89 -5.98
C ARG A 237 -5.06 7.87 -7.46
N SER A 238 -4.29 6.85 -7.86
CA SER A 238 -3.99 6.54 -9.25
C SER A 238 -4.14 5.05 -9.50
N TYR A 239 -4.82 4.69 -10.58
CA TYR A 239 -5.03 3.30 -10.98
C TYR A 239 -4.10 2.93 -12.13
N ILE A 240 -3.23 1.93 -11.88
CA ILE A 240 -2.18 1.51 -12.82
C ILE A 240 -2.61 0.27 -13.61
N GLY A 241 -3.46 -0.57 -13.01
CA GLY A 241 -3.96 -1.78 -13.63
C GLY A 241 -3.06 -2.99 -13.39
N ARG A 242 -2.45 -3.54 -14.44
CA ARG A 242 -1.63 -4.76 -14.39
C ARG A 242 -0.17 -4.45 -14.71
N LEU A 243 0.75 -5.04 -13.92
CA LEU A 243 2.18 -5.07 -14.21
C LEU A 243 2.67 -6.50 -14.22
N ASN A 244 3.20 -6.98 -15.32
CA ASN A 244 3.91 -8.23 -15.40
C ASN A 244 5.31 -8.12 -14.75
N SER A 245 6.04 -9.22 -14.68
CA SER A 245 7.42 -9.21 -14.19
C SER A 245 8.29 -8.23 -14.97
N GLY A 246 8.98 -7.33 -14.29
CA GLY A 246 9.86 -6.30 -14.87
C GLY A 246 9.14 -5.12 -15.52
N GLU A 247 7.81 -5.08 -15.52
CA GLU A 247 7.06 -3.96 -16.07
C GLU A 247 6.97 -2.78 -15.10
N LYS A 248 6.90 -1.57 -15.69
CA LYS A 248 6.70 -0.30 -15.00
C LYS A 248 5.36 0.30 -15.40
N GLY A 249 4.71 0.91 -14.44
CA GLY A 249 3.49 1.71 -14.63
C GLY A 249 3.65 3.06 -13.98
N GLU A 250 2.89 4.03 -14.44
CA GLU A 250 2.93 5.40 -13.95
C GLU A 250 1.74 5.65 -13.03
N ALA A 251 2.00 6.21 -11.86
CA ALA A 251 1.00 6.75 -10.96
C ALA A 251 1.08 8.27 -10.97
N ILE A 252 -0.02 8.94 -11.27
CA ILE A 252 -0.12 10.39 -11.37
C ILE A 252 -1.03 10.89 -10.25
N PHE A 253 -0.54 11.91 -9.54
CA PHE A 253 -1.24 12.59 -8.46
C PHE A 253 -1.17 14.09 -8.65
N HIS A 254 -2.18 14.82 -8.17
CA HIS A 254 -2.21 16.27 -8.16
C HIS A 254 -2.42 16.76 -6.73
N ILE A 255 -1.51 17.59 -6.24
CA ILE A 255 -1.55 18.09 -4.87
C ILE A 255 -1.36 19.60 -4.81
N ASP A 256 -1.88 20.21 -3.76
CA ASP A 256 -1.64 21.59 -3.38
C ASP A 256 -0.68 21.61 -2.19
N ILE A 257 0.31 22.49 -2.27
CA ILE A 257 1.29 22.74 -1.21
C ILE A 257 0.81 23.90 -0.37
N ALA A 258 0.66 23.72 0.94
CA ALA A 258 0.23 24.79 1.82
C ALA A 258 1.24 25.94 1.86
N ASP A 259 0.77 27.19 2.01
CA ASP A 259 1.63 28.40 2.03
C ASP A 259 2.68 28.39 3.14
N ASN A 260 2.36 27.76 4.28
CA ASN A 260 3.22 27.72 5.46
C ASN A 260 4.15 26.50 5.51
N VAL A 261 4.40 25.85 4.39
CA VAL A 261 5.34 24.73 4.31
C VAL A 261 6.76 25.29 4.26
N GLU A 262 7.62 24.84 5.14
CA GLU A 262 9.04 25.21 5.12
C GLU A 262 9.77 24.51 3.98
N SER A 263 10.82 25.17 3.44
CA SER A 263 11.72 24.56 2.47
C SER A 263 12.43 23.36 3.08
N ASN A 264 12.15 22.17 2.57
CA ASN A 264 12.76 20.90 3.02
C ASN A 264 12.43 19.77 2.04
N THR A 265 13.12 18.65 2.19
CA THR A 265 12.71 17.39 1.57
C THR A 265 11.68 16.69 2.43
N TYR A 266 10.53 16.42 1.87
CA TYR A 266 9.41 15.74 2.53
C TYR A 266 9.26 14.32 2.02
N CYS A 267 9.16 13.40 2.96
CA CYS A 267 8.86 12.01 2.71
C CYS A 267 7.35 11.80 2.79
N ILE A 268 6.71 11.49 1.68
CA ILE A 268 5.25 11.28 1.60
C ILE A 268 4.97 9.79 1.43
N PRO A 269 4.18 9.17 2.34
CA PRO A 269 3.84 7.76 2.23
C PRO A 269 2.93 7.48 1.03
N LEU A 270 3.26 6.42 0.29
CA LEU A 270 2.52 5.90 -0.85
C LEU A 270 2.03 4.49 -0.52
N GLN A 271 0.73 4.34 -0.36
CA GLN A 271 0.05 3.08 -0.17
C GLN A 271 -0.24 2.44 -1.53
N ILE A 272 0.21 1.22 -1.76
CA ILE A 272 -0.02 0.50 -3.01
C ILE A 272 -0.76 -0.78 -2.69
N ARG A 273 -1.94 -0.95 -3.28
CA ARG A 273 -2.75 -2.15 -3.20
C ARG A 273 -2.69 -2.89 -4.53
N TYR A 274 -2.62 -4.20 -4.46
CA TYR A 274 -2.63 -5.03 -5.66
C TYR A 274 -3.16 -6.43 -5.35
N LYS A 275 -3.51 -7.17 -6.42
CA LYS A 275 -3.85 -8.58 -6.37
C LYS A 275 -2.77 -9.41 -7.05
N ASP A 276 -2.51 -10.58 -6.51
CA ASP A 276 -1.69 -11.58 -7.18
C ASP A 276 -2.48 -12.31 -8.30
N THR A 277 -1.84 -13.25 -8.96
CA THR A 277 -2.48 -14.05 -10.02
C THR A 277 -3.59 -14.97 -9.52
N LYS A 278 -3.65 -15.27 -8.20
CA LYS A 278 -4.65 -16.11 -7.55
C LYS A 278 -5.82 -15.31 -6.98
N GLY A 279 -5.73 -13.96 -7.00
CA GLY A 279 -6.71 -13.05 -6.44
C GLY A 279 -6.49 -12.72 -4.96
N GLY A 280 -5.34 -13.11 -4.39
CA GLY A 280 -4.91 -12.65 -3.06
C GLY A 280 -4.67 -11.15 -3.07
N GLU A 281 -5.24 -10.42 -2.10
CA GLU A 281 -5.10 -8.98 -1.96
C GLU A 281 -3.92 -8.65 -1.03
N TYR A 282 -3.10 -7.70 -1.48
CA TYR A 282 -1.91 -7.27 -0.77
C TYR A 282 -1.86 -5.76 -0.71
N GLU A 283 -1.23 -5.25 0.36
CA GLU A 283 -0.98 -3.84 0.56
C GLU A 283 0.49 -3.65 0.97
N VAL A 284 1.16 -2.71 0.32
CA VAL A 284 2.53 -2.32 0.65
C VAL A 284 2.61 -0.82 0.81
N MET A 285 3.39 -0.38 1.80
CA MET A 285 3.72 1.02 1.99
C MET A 285 5.10 1.30 1.38
N ARG A 286 5.19 2.40 0.65
CA ARG A 286 6.43 2.96 0.10
C ARG A 286 6.46 4.44 0.42
N GLU A 287 7.56 5.09 0.12
CA GLU A 287 7.74 6.51 0.37
C GLU A 287 8.28 7.18 -0.88
N ILE A 288 7.78 8.36 -1.17
CA ILE A 288 8.31 9.25 -2.20
C ILE A 288 8.87 10.49 -1.53
N ASN A 289 9.99 10.99 -2.05
CA ASN A 289 10.63 12.20 -1.55
C ASN A 289 10.34 13.36 -2.49
N ILE A 290 9.84 14.46 -1.92
CA ILE A 290 9.55 15.70 -2.65
C ILE A 290 10.34 16.81 -1.99
N LEU A 291 11.13 17.52 -2.80
CA LEU A 291 11.84 18.71 -2.37
C LEU A 291 10.93 19.92 -2.56
N VAL A 292 10.67 20.62 -1.46
CA VAL A 292 10.04 21.95 -1.49
C VAL A 292 11.14 22.99 -1.42
N GLU A 293 11.30 23.74 -2.51
CA GLU A 293 12.29 24.79 -2.65
C GLU A 293 11.90 26.02 -1.82
N PRO A 294 12.88 26.87 -1.43
CA PRO A 294 12.59 28.11 -0.76
C PRO A 294 11.90 29.12 -1.69
N LYS A 295 11.18 30.09 -1.12
CA LYS A 295 10.67 31.27 -1.81
C LYS A 295 10.78 32.53 -0.93
N PRO A 296 10.87 33.71 -1.52
CA PRO A 296 10.68 34.95 -0.78
C PRO A 296 9.22 35.12 -0.35
N GLU A 297 8.98 35.76 0.78
CA GLU A 297 7.67 36.12 1.29
C GLU A 297 7.77 37.49 1.95
N PHE A 298 6.72 38.32 1.89
CA PHE A 298 6.75 39.66 2.43
C PHE A 298 5.59 39.96 3.36
N GLU A 299 5.93 40.66 4.45
CA GLU A 299 4.95 41.32 5.32
C GLU A 299 5.20 42.81 5.41
N ILE A 300 4.16 43.57 5.66
CA ILE A 300 4.29 45.01 6.04
C ILE A 300 4.38 45.05 7.57
N VAL A 301 5.57 45.39 8.07
CA VAL A 301 5.89 45.50 9.50
C VAL A 301 5.22 46.72 10.12
N SER A 302 5.27 47.86 9.41
CA SER A 302 4.67 49.10 9.84
C SER A 302 4.53 50.07 8.65
N TYR A 303 3.65 51.04 8.79
CA TYR A 303 3.49 52.13 7.83
C TYR A 303 3.11 53.39 8.60
N TYR A 304 3.48 54.54 8.04
CA TYR A 304 3.12 55.87 8.55
C TYR A 304 3.20 56.92 7.45
N THR A 305 2.52 58.04 7.65
CA THR A 305 2.56 59.19 6.74
C THR A 305 3.35 60.34 7.33
N GLU A 306 3.96 61.15 6.46
CA GLU A 306 4.64 62.39 6.83
C GLU A 306 4.03 63.54 5.99
N PRO A 307 3.22 64.45 6.61
CA PRO A 307 2.86 64.55 8.01
C PRO A 307 1.98 63.39 8.52
N ALA A 308 2.01 63.12 9.85
CA ALA A 308 1.25 62.03 10.47
C ALA A 308 -0.27 62.20 10.37
N ASN A 309 -0.73 63.43 10.41
CA ASN A 309 -2.12 63.80 10.20
C ASN A 309 -2.29 64.38 8.81
N ILE A 310 -3.02 63.70 7.96
CA ILE A 310 -3.31 64.14 6.60
C ILE A 310 -4.75 64.65 6.50
N SER A 311 -4.92 65.66 5.68
CA SER A 311 -6.22 66.32 5.46
C SER A 311 -6.53 66.46 3.97
N ALA A 312 -7.81 66.60 3.66
CA ALA A 312 -8.24 66.86 2.28
C ALA A 312 -7.51 68.05 1.67
N GLY A 313 -6.94 67.90 0.48
CA GLY A 313 -6.16 68.91 -0.23
C GLY A 313 -4.67 69.01 0.18
N ASP A 314 -4.16 68.16 1.07
CA ASP A 314 -2.72 68.11 1.37
C ASP A 314 -1.95 67.61 0.15
N ASN A 315 -0.81 68.23 -0.11
CA ASN A 315 0.05 67.86 -1.24
C ASN A 315 1.42 67.36 -0.76
N GLY A 316 1.97 66.41 -1.51
CA GLY A 316 3.32 65.89 -1.28
C GLY A 316 3.48 65.07 -0.02
N VAL A 317 2.43 64.45 0.44
CA VAL A 317 2.44 63.53 1.59
C VAL A 317 3.30 62.32 1.29
N LYS A 318 4.25 62.03 2.19
CA LYS A 318 5.09 60.84 2.07
C LYS A 318 4.44 59.70 2.83
N LEU A 319 4.32 58.54 2.17
CA LEU A 319 3.91 57.28 2.78
C LEU A 319 5.15 56.39 2.96
N HIS A 320 5.51 56.14 4.19
CA HIS A 320 6.58 55.22 4.55
C HIS A 320 6.00 53.83 4.81
N VAL A 321 6.43 52.82 4.03
CA VAL A 321 6.00 51.45 4.15
C VAL A 321 7.20 50.59 4.50
N LYS A 322 7.27 50.11 5.74
CA LYS A 322 8.32 49.20 6.19
C LYS A 322 7.95 47.78 5.91
N ILE A 323 8.71 47.12 5.07
CA ILE A 323 8.52 45.71 4.66
C ILE A 323 9.64 44.87 5.23
N ARG A 324 9.35 43.56 5.41
CA ARG A 324 10.34 42.55 5.80
C ARG A 324 10.17 41.32 4.90
N ASN A 325 11.30 40.75 4.44
CA ASN A 325 11.28 39.44 3.80
C ASN A 325 11.15 38.36 4.89
N THR A 326 9.97 37.77 5.01
CA THR A 326 9.69 36.68 5.97
C THR A 326 9.90 35.30 5.36
N GLY A 327 10.22 35.25 4.07
CA GLY A 327 10.52 34.02 3.36
C GLY A 327 11.89 33.44 3.70
N SER A 328 12.16 32.25 3.21
CA SER A 328 13.41 31.51 3.42
C SER A 328 14.45 31.77 2.33
N GLU A 329 14.11 32.58 1.31
CA GLU A 329 14.96 32.91 0.16
C GLU A 329 15.26 34.39 0.06
N LYS A 330 16.44 34.74 -0.50
CA LYS A 330 16.76 36.09 -0.85
C LYS A 330 15.86 36.60 -1.99
N ALA A 331 15.22 37.73 -1.78
CA ALA A 331 14.44 38.40 -2.81
C ALA A 331 15.36 39.38 -3.59
N GLU A 332 15.32 39.34 -4.92
CA GLU A 332 16.04 40.24 -5.77
C GLU A 332 15.11 41.23 -6.49
N SER A 333 15.65 42.41 -6.79
CA SER A 333 14.93 43.46 -7.52
C SER A 333 13.59 43.82 -6.86
N VAL A 334 13.56 43.87 -5.53
CA VAL A 334 12.38 44.22 -4.76
C VAL A 334 11.92 45.63 -5.05
N SER A 335 10.67 45.83 -5.35
CA SER A 335 10.03 47.13 -5.52
C SER A 335 8.67 47.14 -4.79
N VAL A 336 8.35 48.27 -4.21
CA VAL A 336 7.08 48.53 -3.54
C VAL A 336 6.32 49.58 -4.33
N ARG A 337 5.07 49.33 -4.69
CA ARG A 337 4.24 50.29 -5.40
C ARG A 337 2.83 50.37 -4.83
N SER A 338 2.23 51.57 -4.99
CA SER A 338 0.81 51.73 -4.75
C SER A 338 0.01 51.13 -5.93
N THR A 339 -1.03 50.33 -5.63
CA THR A 339 -2.01 49.92 -6.62
C THR A 339 -3.18 50.90 -6.58
N GLY A 340 -3.53 51.43 -7.77
CA GLY A 340 -4.66 52.38 -7.87
C GLY A 340 -6.00 51.67 -7.73
N GLU A 341 -6.67 51.91 -6.64
CA GLU A 341 -8.10 51.56 -6.53
C GLU A 341 -8.95 52.78 -6.83
N ALA A 342 -10.04 52.58 -7.57
CA ALA A 342 -10.90 53.70 -8.07
C ALA A 342 -11.60 54.50 -6.97
N GLU A 343 -11.52 54.06 -5.71
CA GLU A 343 -12.28 54.67 -4.60
C GLU A 343 -11.38 55.37 -3.54
N VAL A 344 -10.07 55.45 -3.75
CA VAL A 344 -9.17 56.15 -2.82
C VAL A 344 -8.81 57.55 -3.33
N PRO A 345 -8.92 58.57 -2.49
CA PRO A 345 -8.70 59.94 -2.88
C PRO A 345 -7.20 60.34 -2.78
N PHE A 346 -6.32 59.42 -3.18
CA PHE A 346 -4.86 59.59 -3.13
C PHE A 346 -4.29 59.53 -4.54
N ASP A 347 -3.74 60.66 -5.03
CA ASP A 347 -3.03 60.69 -6.31
C ASP A 347 -1.52 60.61 -6.08
N PHE A 348 -0.93 59.49 -6.49
CA PHE A 348 0.49 59.24 -6.26
C PHE A 348 1.37 59.84 -7.35
N ASP A 349 2.19 60.85 -7.00
CA ASP A 349 3.28 61.38 -7.82
C ASP A 349 4.40 60.37 -7.94
N VAL A 350 4.80 59.76 -6.79
CA VAL A 350 5.79 58.69 -6.72
C VAL A 350 5.06 57.39 -6.35
N LYS A 351 4.70 56.64 -7.39
CA LYS A 351 3.88 55.41 -7.26
C LYS A 351 4.69 54.19 -6.84
N SER A 352 6.01 54.20 -6.99
CA SER A 352 6.88 53.06 -6.69
C SER A 352 8.22 53.48 -6.14
N ASP A 353 8.77 52.65 -5.27
CA ASP A 353 10.14 52.78 -4.76
C ASP A 353 10.87 51.46 -5.01
N TYR A 354 12.14 51.56 -5.48
CA TYR A 354 13.01 50.42 -5.74
C TYR A 354 13.89 50.16 -4.52
N VAL A 355 13.72 48.99 -3.92
CA VAL A 355 14.37 48.58 -2.67
C VAL A 355 15.71 47.89 -2.92
N GLY A 356 15.82 47.15 -4.01
CA GLY A 356 17.00 46.33 -4.32
C GLY A 356 16.81 44.86 -3.87
N ASN A 357 17.83 44.30 -3.25
CA ASN A 357 17.81 42.91 -2.79
C ASN A 357 17.60 42.86 -1.28
N LEU A 358 16.75 41.95 -0.80
CA LEU A 358 16.49 41.71 0.60
C LEU A 358 16.72 40.24 0.95
N LYS A 359 17.60 39.98 1.92
CA LYS A 359 17.81 38.62 2.48
C LYS A 359 16.63 38.22 3.38
N PRO A 360 16.52 36.94 3.71
CA PRO A 360 15.62 36.51 4.78
C PRO A 360 15.76 37.36 6.04
N ASP A 361 14.65 37.75 6.65
CA ASP A 361 14.52 38.61 7.84
C ASP A 361 15.00 40.03 7.68
N GLU A 362 15.49 40.45 6.49
CA GLU A 362 15.94 41.82 6.23
C GLU A 362 14.74 42.76 6.02
N GLU A 363 14.86 43.97 6.59
CA GLU A 363 13.81 44.99 6.53
C GLU A 363 14.25 46.17 5.70
N TRP A 364 13.27 46.82 5.03
CA TRP A 364 13.48 48.07 4.32
C TRP A 364 12.26 48.96 4.44
N THR A 365 12.47 50.28 4.36
CA THR A 365 11.35 51.25 4.33
C THR A 365 11.30 51.90 2.95
N ALA A 366 10.26 51.56 2.22
CA ALA A 366 9.93 52.21 0.95
C ALA A 366 9.19 53.54 1.19
N VAL A 367 9.44 54.53 0.35
CA VAL A 367 8.82 55.85 0.47
C VAL A 367 8.06 56.18 -0.82
N LEU A 368 6.74 56.26 -0.72
CA LEU A 368 5.85 56.70 -1.79
C LEU A 368 5.39 58.11 -1.52
N LYS A 369 4.96 58.86 -2.55
CA LYS A 369 4.49 60.24 -2.40
C LYS A 369 3.19 60.45 -3.11
N PHE A 370 2.21 61.05 -2.43
CA PHE A 370 0.89 61.30 -2.97
C PHE A 370 0.29 62.62 -2.54
N ASP A 371 -0.67 63.11 -3.30
CA ASP A 371 -1.52 64.23 -2.98
C ASP A 371 -2.88 63.70 -2.55
N VAL A 372 -3.55 64.39 -1.61
CA VAL A 372 -4.90 64.05 -1.14
C VAL A 372 -5.90 64.90 -1.88
N ASP A 373 -6.94 64.28 -2.45
CA ASP A 373 -8.03 65.00 -3.12
C ASP A 373 -8.67 66.00 -2.16
N LYS A 374 -9.03 67.17 -2.68
CA LYS A 374 -9.70 68.24 -1.92
C LYS A 374 -11.09 67.82 -1.41
N ASP A 375 -11.71 66.88 -2.10
CA ASP A 375 -13.04 66.35 -1.74
C ASP A 375 -12.93 65.07 -0.90
N ALA A 376 -11.78 64.72 -0.40
CA ALA A 376 -11.56 63.56 0.43
C ALA A 376 -12.38 63.64 1.72
N LEU A 377 -13.19 62.58 1.97
CA LEU A 377 -14.00 62.52 3.18
C LEU A 377 -13.12 62.09 4.39
N PRO A 378 -13.47 62.57 5.61
CA PRO A 378 -12.73 62.17 6.82
C PRO A 378 -13.07 60.75 7.22
N LYS A 379 -12.33 59.78 6.71
CA LYS A 379 -12.43 58.33 6.99
C LYS A 379 -11.13 57.62 6.74
N ALA A 380 -11.04 56.39 7.13
CA ALA A 380 -9.98 55.45 6.74
C ALA A 380 -10.25 54.89 5.33
N TYR A 381 -9.28 54.91 4.50
CA TYR A 381 -9.30 54.35 3.15
C TYR A 381 -8.34 53.15 3.11
N GLN A 382 -8.71 52.13 2.43
CA GLN A 382 -7.84 50.95 2.22
C GLN A 382 -6.96 51.23 0.97
N GLN A 383 -5.66 51.40 1.18
CA GLN A 383 -4.71 51.61 0.10
C GLN A 383 -4.02 50.32 -0.26
N GLY A 384 -4.13 49.88 -1.50
CA GLY A 384 -3.41 48.73 -2.01
C GLY A 384 -1.90 49.00 -2.16
N ILE A 385 -1.10 48.11 -1.67
CA ILE A 385 0.36 48.08 -1.81
C ILE A 385 0.76 46.76 -2.42
N GLU A 386 1.42 46.80 -3.57
CA GLU A 386 2.01 45.62 -4.20
C GLU A 386 3.52 45.62 -3.94
N ILE A 387 4.03 44.49 -3.48
CA ILE A 387 5.46 44.23 -3.36
C ILE A 387 5.79 43.23 -4.46
N ARG A 388 6.73 43.61 -5.34
CA ARG A 388 7.18 42.74 -6.44
C ARG A 388 8.65 42.43 -6.25
N CYS A 389 9.05 41.18 -6.50
CA CYS A 389 10.45 40.75 -6.52
C CYS A 389 10.66 39.59 -7.49
N THR A 390 11.93 39.24 -7.69
CA THR A 390 12.33 37.94 -8.25
C THR A 390 12.96 37.10 -7.16
N GLY A 391 12.95 35.78 -7.32
CA GLY A 391 13.69 34.88 -6.44
C GLY A 391 15.21 35.05 -6.56
N ASP A 392 15.96 34.21 -5.85
CA ASP A 392 17.43 34.20 -5.86
C ASP A 392 17.95 33.54 -7.15
N ARG A 393 18.38 34.35 -8.09
CA ARG A 393 18.92 33.88 -9.38
C ARG A 393 20.22 33.09 -9.23
N ASP A 394 20.98 33.33 -8.18
CA ASP A 394 22.18 32.54 -7.88
C ASP A 394 21.87 31.11 -7.51
N LEU A 395 20.64 30.87 -6.97
CA LEU A 395 20.07 29.55 -6.69
C LEU A 395 19.20 29.00 -7.82
N GLY A 396 19.06 29.76 -8.93
CA GLY A 396 18.28 29.34 -10.10
C GLY A 396 16.81 29.72 -10.05
N ASP A 397 16.38 30.53 -9.07
CA ASP A 397 15.00 31.03 -9.03
C ASP A 397 14.83 32.29 -9.84
N TYR A 398 14.25 32.15 -11.04
CA TYR A 398 13.92 33.26 -11.96
C TYR A 398 12.44 33.66 -11.88
N ASN A 399 11.68 33.12 -10.94
CA ASN A 399 10.25 33.40 -10.82
C ASN A 399 10.05 34.86 -10.33
N VAL A 400 8.95 35.46 -10.79
CA VAL A 400 8.50 36.77 -10.33
C VAL A 400 7.38 36.58 -9.33
N TYR A 401 7.56 37.14 -8.15
CA TYR A 401 6.60 37.10 -7.05
C TYR A 401 5.92 38.45 -6.88
N LEU A 402 4.60 38.39 -6.62
CA LEU A 402 3.74 39.56 -6.39
C LEU A 402 2.98 39.33 -5.08
N PHE A 403 3.05 40.32 -4.18
CA PHE A 403 2.37 40.26 -2.88
C PHE A 403 1.50 41.50 -2.73
N ASP A 404 0.20 41.29 -2.81
CA ASP A 404 -0.79 42.34 -2.63
C ASP A 404 -1.15 42.47 -1.15
N LYS A 405 -1.02 43.68 -0.61
CA LYS A 405 -1.33 44.01 0.78
C LYS A 405 -2.21 45.26 0.82
N MET A 406 -3.04 45.35 1.86
CA MET A 406 -3.91 46.53 2.07
C MET A 406 -3.49 47.23 3.36
N ILE A 407 -3.36 48.54 3.34
CA ILE A 407 -3.08 49.34 4.52
C ILE A 407 -4.14 50.44 4.69
N PRO A 408 -4.67 50.66 5.90
CA PRO A 408 -5.60 51.79 6.13
C PRO A 408 -4.87 53.10 6.29
N ILE A 409 -5.23 54.13 5.48
CA ILE A 409 -4.75 55.46 5.58
C ILE A 409 -5.95 56.36 5.93
N SER A 410 -5.83 57.15 7.02
CA SER A 410 -6.91 57.99 7.48
C SER A 410 -6.71 59.44 7.06
N ALA A 411 -7.70 59.97 6.36
CA ALA A 411 -7.76 61.43 6.09
C ALA A 411 -8.66 62.11 7.12
N SER A 412 -8.28 63.31 7.55
CA SER A 412 -9.05 64.17 8.44
C SER A 412 -9.70 65.31 7.69
N SER A 413 -10.72 65.94 8.23
CA SER A 413 -11.33 67.13 7.63
C SER A 413 -10.48 68.42 7.89
N ASN A 414 -10.28 69.24 6.87
CA ASN A 414 -9.67 70.56 6.99
C ASN A 414 -10.54 71.61 7.70
N SER A 415 -11.33 71.23 8.70
CA SER A 415 -12.10 72.22 9.47
C SER A 415 -11.20 72.85 10.55
N PRO A 416 -10.90 74.15 10.50
CA PRO A 416 -10.43 74.89 11.66
C PRO A 416 -11.60 75.08 12.62
N GLY A 417 -11.98 74.10 13.30
CA GLY A 417 -13.11 74.11 14.17
C GLY A 417 -13.01 73.06 15.25
N THR A 418 -12.68 73.48 16.44
CA THR A 418 -12.88 72.77 17.69
C THR A 418 -14.21 72.05 17.70
N PHE A 419 -14.25 70.81 17.22
CA PHE A 419 -15.26 69.85 17.69
C PHE A 419 -14.62 69.01 18.79
N SER A 420 -14.79 69.53 20.03
CA SER A 420 -14.77 68.63 21.18
C SER A 420 -15.94 67.66 20.97
N VAL A 421 -15.63 66.42 20.68
CA VAL A 421 -16.65 65.33 20.69
C VAL A 421 -16.97 65.08 22.14
N PRO A 422 -18.18 65.55 22.63
CA PRO A 422 -18.62 65.19 23.97
C PRO A 422 -19.19 63.79 23.87
N GLY A 423 -18.40 62.79 24.09
CA GLY A 423 -18.94 61.46 23.97
C GLY A 423 -18.16 60.38 24.72
N PHE A 424 -16.85 60.51 24.81
CA PHE A 424 -16.06 59.48 25.42
C PHE A 424 -16.03 59.58 26.94
N GLU A 425 -16.09 60.80 27.54
CA GLU A 425 -16.17 60.96 29.00
C GLU A 425 -17.51 60.52 29.55
N GLY A 426 -18.61 60.69 28.80
CA GLY A 426 -19.92 60.18 29.16
C GLY A 426 -20.02 58.67 29.21
N LEU A 427 -19.31 57.99 28.31
CA LEU A 427 -19.29 56.52 28.28
C LEU A 427 -18.53 55.94 29.48
N PHE A 428 -17.40 56.57 29.85
CA PHE A 428 -16.65 56.18 31.07
C PHE A 428 -17.44 56.47 32.34
N ALA A 429 -18.18 57.59 32.39
CA ALA A 429 -19.08 57.90 33.51
C ALA A 429 -20.23 56.90 33.63
N LEU A 430 -20.80 56.45 32.50
CA LEU A 430 -21.86 55.42 32.49
C LEU A 430 -21.31 54.03 32.88
N ILE A 431 -20.14 53.69 32.44
CA ILE A 431 -19.46 52.42 32.85
C ILE A 431 -19.12 52.49 34.33
N ALA A 432 -18.57 53.59 34.85
CA ALA A 432 -18.30 53.78 36.26
C ALA A 432 -19.56 53.72 37.13
N LEU A 433 -20.66 54.33 36.68
CA LEU A 433 -21.97 54.25 37.35
C LEU A 433 -22.51 52.81 37.35
N PHE A 434 -22.36 52.09 36.25
CA PHE A 434 -22.81 50.69 36.13
C PHE A 434 -22.00 49.77 37.04
N VAL A 435 -20.67 49.94 37.12
CA VAL A 435 -19.81 49.20 38.01
C VAL A 435 -20.13 49.51 39.50
N PHE A 436 -20.39 50.79 39.80
CA PHE A 436 -20.79 51.20 41.16
C PHE A 436 -22.17 50.63 41.52
N PHE A 437 -23.12 50.59 40.59
CA PHE A 437 -24.44 50.00 40.78
C PHE A 437 -24.37 48.47 41.00
N VAL A 438 -23.54 47.78 40.22
CA VAL A 438 -23.31 46.32 40.38
C VAL A 438 -22.61 46.00 41.73
N LEU A 439 -21.65 46.84 42.15
CA LEU A 439 -21.00 46.69 43.47
C LEU A 439 -21.95 47.02 44.62
N PHE A 440 -22.83 48.00 44.45
CA PHE A 440 -23.86 48.35 45.45
C PHE A 440 -24.92 47.24 45.62
N LEU A 441 -25.32 46.61 44.51
CA LEU A 441 -26.24 45.46 44.56
C LEU A 441 -25.62 44.22 45.20
N ARG A 442 -24.31 44.02 45.00
CA ARG A 442 -23.58 42.94 45.70
C ARG A 442 -23.44 43.14 47.21
N ARG A 443 -23.40 44.41 47.66
CA ARG A 443 -23.28 44.74 49.09
C ARG A 443 -24.60 44.60 49.86
N LYS A 444 -25.74 44.49 49.17
CA LYS A 444 -27.09 44.26 49.79
C LYS A 444 -27.48 42.78 49.87
N ARG A 445 -26.55 41.86 49.47
CA ARG A 445 -26.79 40.41 49.56
C ARG A 445 -25.82 39.69 50.50
N VAL A 446 -25.29 40.39 51.48
CA VAL A 446 -24.58 39.77 52.63
C VAL A 446 -25.36 40.14 53.88
#